data_1b56f90c783548fc3055bbeb8e97aacc
#
_entry.id   1b56f90c783548fc3055bbeb8e97aacc
#
_cell.length_a   1.000
_cell.length_b   1.000
_cell.length_c   1.000
_cell.angle_alpha   90.00
_cell.angle_beta   90.00
_cell.angle_gamma   90.00
#
_symmetry.space_group_name_H-M   'P 1'
#
loop_
_entity.id
_entity.type
_entity.pdbx_description
1 polymer ?
#
loop_
_entity_poly.entity_id
_entity_poly.type
_entity_poly.pdbx_seq_one_letter_code
_entity_poly.pdbx_strand_id
1 'polypeptide(L)'
;MNEDQEFKEYEEFAKRMENSYPRMFSGRYGGFAVGKGWWPLIEKLCGTIQRHVDWANDTRNALLIANPYNQTVPEECPQVTVAQIKEKFGTLRFYYDGGDSYIQGAVSLAEDLTGHLCEDCGGFGKVRHGGWVRVLCDQHEAVRQARIEEQAKKDGLEL
;
A
#
# COMPACT_ATOMS: atom_id res chain seq x y z
N MET A 1 -10.87 -20.57 -2.12
CA MET A 1 -11.01 -19.58 -3.20
C MET A 1 -10.12 -20.06 -4.32
N ASN A 2 -10.59 -20.02 -5.59
CA ASN A 2 -9.83 -20.53 -6.72
C ASN A 2 -8.78 -19.45 -7.13
N GLU A 3 -7.60 -19.87 -7.56
CA GLU A 3 -6.51 -18.98 -8.01
C GLU A 3 -6.97 -18.01 -9.12
N ASP A 4 -7.82 -18.45 -10.03
CA ASP A 4 -8.40 -17.61 -11.09
C ASP A 4 -9.25 -16.46 -10.52
N GLN A 5 -9.93 -16.66 -9.40
CA GLN A 5 -10.74 -15.63 -8.76
C GLN A 5 -9.88 -14.61 -8.02
N GLU A 6 -8.82 -15.06 -7.33
CA GLU A 6 -7.86 -14.17 -6.68
C GLU A 6 -7.13 -13.28 -7.70
N PHE A 7 -6.75 -13.86 -8.83
CA PHE A 7 -6.11 -13.11 -9.92
C PHE A 7 -7.06 -12.05 -10.50
N LYS A 8 -8.32 -12.39 -10.72
CA LYS A 8 -9.32 -11.43 -11.21
C LYS A 8 -9.57 -10.28 -10.23
N GLU A 9 -9.70 -10.58 -8.93
CA GLU A 9 -9.84 -9.55 -7.88
C GLU A 9 -8.63 -8.60 -7.88
N TYR A 10 -7.42 -9.14 -8.06
CA TYR A 10 -6.20 -8.35 -8.17
C TYR A 10 -6.20 -7.43 -9.40
N GLU A 11 -6.55 -7.94 -10.59
CA GLU A 11 -6.63 -7.13 -11.80
C GLU A 11 -7.66 -6.00 -11.68
N GLU A 12 -8.83 -6.31 -11.12
CA GLU A 12 -9.88 -5.31 -10.86
C GLU A 12 -9.39 -4.21 -9.90
N PHE A 13 -8.69 -4.60 -8.84
CA PHE A 13 -8.10 -3.65 -7.90
C PHE A 13 -7.03 -2.78 -8.57
N ALA A 14 -6.06 -3.39 -9.26
CA ALA A 14 -4.97 -2.67 -9.93
C ALA A 14 -5.54 -1.66 -10.95
N LYS A 15 -6.45 -2.09 -11.80
CA LYS A 15 -7.10 -1.23 -12.79
C LYS A 15 -7.90 -0.08 -12.15
N ARG A 16 -8.58 -0.35 -11.03
CA ARG A 16 -9.29 0.70 -10.28
C ARG A 16 -8.32 1.74 -9.74
N MET A 17 -7.17 1.31 -9.19
CA MET A 17 -6.15 2.21 -8.66
C MET A 17 -5.53 3.08 -9.76
N GLU A 18 -5.16 2.49 -10.90
CA GLU A 18 -4.62 3.20 -12.06
C GLU A 18 -5.61 4.24 -12.62
N ASN A 19 -6.88 3.88 -12.72
CA ASN A 19 -7.92 4.79 -13.19
C ASN A 19 -8.23 5.93 -12.20
N SER A 20 -8.19 5.63 -10.89
CA SER A 20 -8.50 6.63 -9.85
C SER A 20 -7.35 7.60 -9.61
N TYR A 21 -6.11 7.15 -9.81
CA TYR A 21 -4.89 7.93 -9.53
C TYR A 21 -3.90 7.90 -10.71
N PRO A 22 -4.31 8.29 -11.94
CA PRO A 22 -3.50 8.11 -13.15
C PRO A 22 -2.17 8.86 -13.09
N ARG A 23 -2.08 9.98 -12.36
CA ARG A 23 -0.83 10.72 -12.18
C ARG A 23 0.16 9.99 -11.27
N MET A 24 -0.33 9.23 -10.28
CA MET A 24 0.51 8.44 -9.38
C MET A 24 1.04 7.17 -10.05
N PHE A 25 0.27 6.57 -10.94
CA PHE A 25 0.61 5.33 -11.65
C PHE A 25 1.02 5.56 -13.11
N SER A 26 1.48 6.77 -13.45
CA SER A 26 1.86 7.14 -14.83
C SER A 26 3.16 6.50 -15.31
N GLY A 27 3.99 5.99 -14.41
CA GLY A 27 5.27 5.35 -14.71
C GLY A 27 5.19 3.83 -14.74
N ARG A 28 6.35 3.19 -14.97
CA ARG A 28 6.48 1.75 -14.72
C ARG A 28 6.55 1.52 -13.22
N TYR A 29 5.54 0.87 -12.66
CA TYR A 29 5.58 0.37 -11.29
C TYR A 29 5.44 -1.16 -11.29
N GLY A 30 5.94 -1.81 -10.24
CA GLY A 30 6.01 -3.28 -10.15
C GLY A 30 4.69 -3.95 -9.73
N GLY A 31 3.53 -3.29 -9.89
CA GLY A 31 2.24 -3.79 -9.41
C GLY A 31 2.11 -3.71 -7.88
N PHE A 32 1.13 -4.45 -7.36
CA PHE A 32 0.82 -4.51 -5.93
C PHE A 32 1.22 -5.90 -5.39
N ALA A 33 2.47 -6.06 -4.96
CA ALA A 33 2.97 -7.31 -4.37
C ALA A 33 2.64 -7.38 -2.86
N VAL A 34 1.36 -7.33 -2.53
CA VAL A 34 0.79 -7.32 -1.18
C VAL A 34 -0.50 -8.12 -1.13
N GLY A 35 -0.85 -8.65 0.04
CA GLY A 35 -2.12 -9.30 0.25
C GLY A 35 -3.32 -8.34 0.20
N LYS A 36 -4.47 -8.87 -0.18
CA LYS A 36 -5.71 -8.10 -0.39
C LYS A 36 -6.25 -7.42 0.87
N GLY A 37 -5.87 -7.89 2.04
CA GLY A 37 -6.26 -7.26 3.31
C GLY A 37 -5.73 -5.83 3.46
N TRP A 38 -4.65 -5.47 2.75
CA TRP A 38 -4.10 -4.12 2.79
C TRP A 38 -4.59 -3.20 1.66
N TRP A 39 -5.32 -3.71 0.67
CA TRP A 39 -5.82 -2.90 -0.44
C TRP A 39 -6.65 -1.69 -0.01
N PRO A 40 -7.58 -1.79 0.97
CA PRO A 40 -8.34 -0.62 1.43
C PRO A 40 -7.45 0.47 2.05
N LEU A 41 -6.40 0.08 2.79
CA LEU A 41 -5.43 1.02 3.35
C LEU A 41 -4.63 1.72 2.24
N ILE A 42 -4.15 0.97 1.24
CA ILE A 42 -3.39 1.50 0.10
C ILE A 42 -4.24 2.46 -0.72
N GLU A 43 -5.49 2.11 -1.00
CA GLU A 43 -6.43 3.00 -1.71
C GLU A 43 -6.66 4.30 -0.93
N LYS A 44 -6.84 4.20 0.40
CA LYS A 44 -6.99 5.37 1.27
C LYS A 44 -5.74 6.24 1.30
N LEU A 45 -4.56 5.61 1.37
CA LEU A 45 -3.27 6.29 1.33
C LEU A 45 -3.09 7.06 0.02
N CYS A 46 -3.30 6.42 -1.13
CA CYS A 46 -3.21 7.06 -2.44
C CYS A 46 -4.17 8.24 -2.57
N GLY A 47 -5.42 8.09 -2.10
CA GLY A 47 -6.38 9.18 -2.06
C GLY A 47 -5.97 10.34 -1.15
N THR A 48 -5.33 10.05 -0.03
CA THR A 48 -4.80 11.07 0.89
C THR A 48 -3.63 11.82 0.25
N ILE A 49 -2.69 11.10 -0.36
CA ILE A 49 -1.54 11.66 -1.07
C ILE A 49 -2.01 12.59 -2.19
N GLN A 50 -2.88 12.11 -3.09
CA GLN A 50 -3.30 12.89 -4.24
C GLN A 50 -4.07 14.16 -3.85
N ARG A 51 -4.97 14.06 -2.87
CA ARG A 51 -5.66 15.24 -2.33
C ARG A 51 -4.71 16.27 -1.73
N HIS A 52 -3.66 15.82 -1.03
CA HIS A 52 -2.69 16.73 -0.45
C HIS A 52 -1.89 17.45 -1.55
N VAL A 53 -1.39 16.73 -2.55
CA VAL A 53 -0.68 17.33 -3.70
C VAL A 53 -1.54 18.39 -4.38
N ASP A 54 -2.81 18.06 -4.68
CA ASP A 54 -3.72 18.97 -5.36
C ASP A 54 -4.00 20.20 -4.49
N TRP A 55 -4.36 20.01 -3.22
CA TRP A 55 -4.66 21.11 -2.30
C TRP A 55 -3.45 22.04 -2.07
N ALA A 56 -2.26 21.49 -1.88
CA ALA A 56 -1.05 22.27 -1.65
C ALA A 56 -0.72 23.16 -2.86
N ASN A 57 -0.80 22.59 -4.06
CA ASN A 57 -0.49 23.31 -5.29
C ASN A 57 -1.58 24.30 -5.68
N ASP A 58 -2.84 24.00 -5.49
CA ASP A 58 -3.96 24.94 -5.71
C ASP A 58 -3.89 26.11 -4.74
N THR A 59 -3.58 25.88 -3.47
CA THR A 59 -3.37 26.92 -2.45
C THR A 59 -2.20 27.82 -2.81
N ARG A 60 -1.06 27.23 -3.19
CA ARG A 60 0.12 27.95 -3.66
C ARG A 60 -0.18 28.84 -4.85
N ASN A 61 -0.86 28.30 -5.86
CA ASN A 61 -1.22 29.01 -7.08
C ASN A 61 -2.18 30.17 -6.79
N ALA A 62 -3.15 30.00 -5.92
CA ALA A 62 -4.07 31.06 -5.49
C ALA A 62 -3.30 32.22 -4.81
N LEU A 63 -2.32 31.91 -3.96
CA LEU A 63 -1.47 32.93 -3.32
C LEU A 63 -0.60 33.71 -4.31
N LEU A 64 -0.05 33.04 -5.33
CA LEU A 64 0.73 33.69 -6.40
C LEU A 64 -0.12 34.55 -7.32
N ILE A 65 -1.35 34.12 -7.63
CA ILE A 65 -2.31 34.94 -8.40
C ILE A 65 -2.67 36.21 -7.64
N ALA A 66 -2.90 36.11 -6.33
CA ALA A 66 -3.23 37.25 -5.49
C ALA A 66 -2.04 38.23 -5.33
N ASN A 67 -0.82 37.74 -5.22
CA ASN A 67 0.40 38.51 -5.16
C ASN A 67 1.60 37.73 -5.75
N PRO A 68 1.98 38.01 -7.03
CA PRO A 68 3.10 37.33 -7.70
C PRO A 68 4.47 37.53 -7.01
N TYR A 69 4.60 38.56 -6.18
CA TYR A 69 5.84 38.88 -5.45
C TYR A 69 5.84 38.39 -4.00
N ASN A 70 4.85 37.55 -3.64
CA ASN A 70 4.76 36.99 -2.30
C ASN A 70 5.90 35.99 -2.04
N GLN A 71 6.87 36.40 -1.22
CA GLN A 71 8.03 35.55 -0.87
C GLN A 71 7.72 34.51 0.22
N THR A 72 6.51 34.51 0.77
CA THR A 72 6.08 33.55 1.82
C THR A 72 5.21 32.42 1.26
N VAL A 73 5.12 32.32 -0.07
CA VAL A 73 4.37 31.23 -0.71
C VAL A 73 5.08 29.90 -0.46
N PRO A 74 4.37 28.86 -0.03
CA PRO A 74 4.95 27.53 0.15
C PRO A 74 5.61 27.01 -1.13
N GLU A 75 6.59 26.13 -0.98
CA GLU A 75 7.16 25.42 -2.12
C GLU A 75 6.09 24.55 -2.81
N GLU A 76 6.30 24.25 -4.08
CA GLU A 76 5.46 23.33 -4.82
C GLU A 76 5.57 21.93 -4.21
N CYS A 77 4.42 21.26 -4.01
CA CYS A 77 4.41 19.85 -3.65
C CYS A 77 4.55 19.00 -4.93
N PRO A 78 5.71 18.35 -5.16
CA PRO A 78 5.90 17.53 -6.37
C PRO A 78 4.87 16.42 -6.46
N GLN A 79 4.37 16.16 -7.68
CA GLN A 79 3.46 15.04 -7.92
C GLN A 79 4.13 13.73 -7.48
N VAL A 80 3.42 12.94 -6.69
CA VAL A 80 3.88 11.61 -6.30
C VAL A 80 3.71 10.64 -7.47
N THR A 81 4.75 9.89 -7.78
CA THR A 81 4.73 8.76 -8.71
C THR A 81 5.17 7.49 -8.01
N VAL A 82 4.35 6.44 -8.10
CA VAL A 82 4.61 5.17 -7.44
C VAL A 82 5.67 4.38 -8.21
N ALA A 83 6.70 3.92 -7.48
CA ALA A 83 7.74 3.06 -8.02
C ALA A 83 7.48 1.57 -7.73
N GLN A 84 7.07 1.25 -6.49
CA GLN A 84 6.77 -0.12 -6.09
C GLN A 84 5.92 -0.15 -4.81
N ILE A 85 4.96 -1.06 -4.77
CA ILE A 85 4.18 -1.37 -3.55
C ILE A 85 4.34 -2.86 -3.27
N LYS A 86 4.93 -3.20 -2.13
CA LYS A 86 5.19 -4.61 -1.79
C LYS A 86 5.18 -4.88 -0.30
N GLU A 87 5.01 -6.16 0.05
CA GLU A 87 5.31 -6.68 1.38
C GLU A 87 6.82 -6.83 1.56
N LYS A 88 7.31 -6.54 2.75
CA LYS A 88 8.67 -6.89 3.18
C LYS A 88 8.71 -7.08 4.70
N PHE A 89 9.09 -8.29 5.13
CA PHE A 89 9.19 -8.68 6.55
C PHE A 89 7.88 -8.47 7.33
N GLY A 90 6.75 -8.77 6.70
CA GLY A 90 5.42 -8.67 7.31
C GLY A 90 4.84 -7.25 7.30
N THR A 91 5.48 -6.27 6.67
CA THR A 91 4.99 -4.89 6.58
C THR A 91 4.99 -4.36 5.15
N LEU A 92 4.13 -3.37 4.89
CA LEU A 92 4.07 -2.64 3.64
C LEU A 92 5.39 -1.89 3.39
N ARG A 93 5.78 -1.81 2.12
CA ARG A 93 6.74 -0.84 1.60
C ARG A 93 6.11 -0.13 0.42
N PHE A 94 6.01 1.18 0.53
CA PHE A 94 5.44 2.06 -0.47
C PHE A 94 6.55 2.96 -1.04
N TYR A 95 7.18 2.53 -2.13
CA TYR A 95 8.25 3.28 -2.79
C TYR A 95 7.67 4.24 -3.81
N TYR A 96 8.09 5.49 -3.76
CA TYR A 96 7.60 6.57 -4.61
C TYR A 96 8.64 7.67 -4.77
N ASP A 97 8.46 8.50 -5.80
CA ASP A 97 9.17 9.75 -6.02
C ASP A 97 8.21 10.93 -5.85
N GLY A 98 8.74 12.11 -5.54
CA GLY A 98 7.95 13.34 -5.31
C GLY A 98 7.38 13.45 -3.91
N GLY A 99 6.40 14.34 -3.74
CA GLY A 99 5.77 14.59 -2.43
C GLY A 99 6.59 15.51 -1.52
N ASP A 100 6.12 15.63 -0.29
CA ASP A 100 6.68 16.45 0.78
C ASP A 100 6.71 15.69 2.13
N SER A 101 7.05 16.38 3.20
CA SER A 101 7.14 15.80 4.55
C SER A 101 5.78 15.30 5.09
N TYR A 102 4.67 15.89 4.68
CA TYR A 102 3.33 15.39 5.05
C TYR A 102 3.08 14.01 4.43
N ILE A 103 3.40 13.87 3.15
CA ILE A 103 3.25 12.60 2.43
C ILE A 103 4.19 11.54 3.01
N GLN A 104 5.44 11.91 3.31
CA GLN A 104 6.37 11.01 3.99
C GLN A 104 5.80 10.49 5.32
N GLY A 105 5.21 11.36 6.13
CA GLY A 105 4.56 10.99 7.38
C GLY A 105 3.36 10.08 7.18
N ALA A 106 2.52 10.35 6.17
CA ALA A 106 1.36 9.52 5.84
C ALA A 106 1.77 8.11 5.38
N VAL A 107 2.80 8.01 4.53
CA VAL A 107 3.36 6.72 4.09
C VAL A 107 3.95 5.96 5.26
N SER A 108 4.78 6.61 6.10
CA SER A 108 5.37 5.97 7.28
C SER A 108 4.30 5.41 8.22
N LEU A 109 3.25 6.18 8.49
CA LEU A 109 2.13 5.71 9.32
C LEU A 109 1.41 4.50 8.69
N ALA A 110 1.19 4.52 7.38
CA ALA A 110 0.54 3.40 6.69
C ALA A 110 1.41 2.13 6.73
N GLU A 111 2.73 2.26 6.55
CA GLU A 111 3.68 1.15 6.67
C GLU A 111 3.68 0.56 8.10
N ASP A 112 3.71 1.41 9.12
CA ASP A 112 3.68 0.98 10.53
C ASP A 112 2.35 0.28 10.89
N LEU A 113 1.21 0.79 10.42
CA LEU A 113 -0.10 0.20 10.64
C LEU A 113 -0.19 -1.24 10.11
N THR A 114 0.45 -1.54 8.97
CA THR A 114 0.43 -2.90 8.41
C THR A 114 1.11 -3.93 9.30
N GLY A 115 2.01 -3.52 10.20
CA GLY A 115 2.56 -4.39 11.26
C GLY A 115 1.51 -4.91 12.25
N HIS A 116 0.29 -4.37 12.21
CA HIS A 116 -0.84 -4.74 13.06
C HIS A 116 -2.09 -5.18 12.27
N LEU A 117 -2.04 -5.17 10.94
CA LEU A 117 -3.15 -5.52 10.06
C LEU A 117 -2.88 -6.84 9.33
N CYS A 118 -3.80 -7.77 9.46
CA CYS A 118 -3.74 -9.04 8.73
C CYS A 118 -3.66 -8.81 7.23
N GLU A 119 -2.63 -9.34 6.60
CA GLU A 119 -2.38 -9.20 5.16
C GLU A 119 -3.49 -9.81 4.29
N ASP A 120 -4.19 -10.85 4.81
CA ASP A 120 -5.23 -11.54 4.06
C ASP A 120 -6.61 -10.87 4.18
N CYS A 121 -6.95 -10.26 5.34
CA CYS A 121 -8.31 -9.70 5.54
C CYS A 121 -8.36 -8.26 6.06
N GLY A 122 -7.24 -7.64 6.41
CA GLY A 122 -7.21 -6.28 6.95
C GLY A 122 -7.68 -6.14 8.40
N GLY A 123 -8.12 -7.21 9.06
CA GLY A 123 -8.41 -7.22 10.50
C GLY A 123 -7.14 -7.14 11.34
N PHE A 124 -7.27 -6.97 12.66
CA PHE A 124 -6.10 -6.99 13.55
C PHE A 124 -5.31 -8.30 13.43
N GLY A 125 -4.01 -8.16 13.29
CA GLY A 125 -3.06 -9.26 13.14
C GLY A 125 -1.84 -9.10 14.04
N LYS A 126 -1.03 -10.15 14.08
CA LYS A 126 0.27 -10.19 14.78
C LYS A 126 1.32 -10.74 13.83
N VAL A 127 2.56 -10.36 14.05
CA VAL A 127 3.70 -10.96 13.36
C VAL A 127 3.72 -12.48 13.61
N ARG A 128 3.80 -13.24 12.53
CA ARG A 128 3.90 -14.70 12.54
C ARG A 128 5.26 -15.12 11.98
N HIS A 129 5.93 -15.94 12.72
CA HIS A 129 7.24 -16.53 12.38
C HIS A 129 7.04 -17.96 11.83
N GLY A 130 8.12 -18.54 11.32
CA GLY A 130 8.10 -19.88 10.72
C GLY A 130 8.06 -19.81 9.18
N GLY A 131 9.25 -19.65 8.57
CA GLY A 131 9.44 -19.41 7.15
C GLY A 131 9.28 -17.93 6.79
N TRP A 132 8.39 -17.64 5.84
CA TRP A 132 8.12 -16.25 5.45
C TRP A 132 7.38 -15.51 6.57
N VAL A 133 7.95 -14.37 7.02
CA VAL A 133 7.33 -13.51 8.04
C VAL A 133 6.10 -12.83 7.47
N ARG A 134 4.96 -12.97 8.15
CA ARG A 134 3.68 -12.35 7.76
C ARG A 134 2.98 -11.77 8.97
N VAL A 135 2.12 -10.78 8.76
CA VAL A 135 1.16 -10.34 9.78
C VAL A 135 -0.20 -10.95 9.49
N LEU A 136 -0.67 -11.83 10.37
CA LEU A 136 -1.93 -12.55 10.22
C LEU A 136 -2.76 -12.50 11.50
N CYS A 137 -4.08 -12.44 11.36
CA CYS A 137 -5.00 -12.71 12.47
C CYS A 137 -4.96 -14.20 12.85
N ASP A 138 -5.49 -14.54 14.02
CA ASP A 138 -5.44 -15.94 14.51
C ASP A 138 -6.14 -16.92 13.56
N GLN A 139 -7.21 -16.48 12.90
CA GLN A 139 -7.96 -17.29 11.93
C GLN A 139 -7.11 -17.60 10.67
N HIS A 140 -6.46 -16.59 10.09
CA HIS A 140 -5.63 -16.78 8.88
C HIS A 140 -4.32 -17.51 9.20
N GLU A 141 -3.79 -17.34 10.40
CA GLU A 141 -2.66 -18.16 10.85
C GLU A 141 -3.05 -19.64 10.98
N ALA A 142 -4.21 -19.96 11.52
CA ALA A 142 -4.69 -21.35 11.58
C ALA A 142 -4.82 -21.98 10.17
N VAL A 143 -5.34 -21.22 9.20
CA VAL A 143 -5.43 -21.67 7.79
C VAL A 143 -4.04 -21.89 7.20
N ARG A 144 -3.09 -20.98 7.47
CA ARG A 144 -1.69 -21.10 7.03
C ARG A 144 -1.05 -22.35 7.58
N GLN A 145 -1.18 -22.62 8.89
CA GLN A 145 -0.59 -23.79 9.54
C GLN A 145 -1.17 -25.09 8.98
N ALA A 146 -2.49 -25.14 8.77
CA ALA A 146 -3.13 -26.32 8.16
C ALA A 146 -2.60 -26.61 6.75
N ARG A 147 -2.34 -25.58 5.93
CA ARG A 147 -1.73 -25.75 4.59
C ARG A 147 -0.30 -26.28 4.66
N ILE A 148 0.50 -25.78 5.62
CA ILE A 148 1.88 -26.24 5.83
C ILE A 148 1.89 -27.70 6.23
N GLU A 149 1.03 -28.13 7.16
CA GLU A 149 0.90 -29.51 7.59
C GLU A 149 0.44 -30.44 6.45
N GLU A 150 -0.53 -29.98 5.64
CA GLU A 150 -0.99 -30.75 4.47
C GLU A 150 0.13 -30.96 3.44
N GLN A 151 0.91 -29.89 3.19
CA GLN A 151 2.04 -29.97 2.27
C GLN A 151 3.14 -30.90 2.80
N ALA A 152 3.51 -30.80 4.07
CA ALA A 152 4.51 -31.67 4.69
C ALA A 152 4.11 -33.17 4.61
N LYS A 153 2.82 -33.48 4.81
CA LYS A 153 2.30 -34.85 4.64
C LYS A 153 2.43 -35.34 3.20
N LYS A 154 2.15 -34.46 2.20
CA LYS A 154 2.31 -34.80 0.78
C LYS A 154 3.77 -35.06 0.41
N ASP A 155 4.68 -34.33 1.02
CA ASP A 155 6.14 -34.43 0.78
C ASP A 155 6.80 -35.54 1.62
N GLY A 156 6.03 -36.28 2.42
CA GLY A 156 6.52 -37.39 3.26
C GLY A 156 7.40 -36.93 4.44
N LEU A 157 7.28 -35.66 4.85
CA LEU A 157 7.98 -35.10 5.99
C LEU A 157 7.11 -35.25 7.24
N GLU A 158 7.63 -35.94 8.28
CA GLU A 158 7.05 -35.86 9.63
C GLU A 158 7.44 -34.51 10.26
N LEU A 159 6.44 -33.76 10.75
CA LEU A 159 6.63 -32.48 11.47
C LEU A 159 6.80 -32.72 12.96
#